data_006a0ad3b8edee69a0cd8ce155fdf74a
#
_entry.id   006a0ad3b8edee69a0cd8ce155fdf74a
#
_cell.length_a   1.000
_cell.length_b   1.000
_cell.length_c   1.000
_cell.angle_alpha   90.00
_cell.angle_beta   90.00
_cell.angle_gamma   90.00
#
_symmetry.space_group_name_H-M   'P 1'
#
loop_
_entity.id
_entity.type
_entity.pdbx_description
1 polymer ?
#
loop_
_entity_poly.entity_id
_entity_poly.type
_entity_poly.pdbx_seq_one_letter_code
_entity_poly.pdbx_strand_id
1 'polypeptide(L)'
;MNIEQFNQRIEELFGEHLRKYGDEFGGTNVSNEHFHKIGYATNLTLETIEEAKKENVDMMITHHDAWEFLYGMEEACLTKLKEYNINHFWVHSPLDFVEFGTCTSLFHTIEIDEMITYSSCDDEELPGVGEYTSPIPFSRLVERVENKLGEKVKAWKNNDKEVKRVGIITGAGHSTDHIQAALDSGCDTYITGEKTLYTVQYAQFKKINLIVGSHTFTEIFGVESLVKRLQEFDNSLEVVRLNEEHME
;
A
#
# COMPACT_ATOMS: atom_id res chain seq x y z
N MET A 1 -20.48 12.15 -5.55
CA MET A 1 -19.67 12.08 -6.79
C MET A 1 -20.33 11.14 -7.79
N ASN A 2 -20.19 11.36 -9.11
CA ASN A 2 -20.59 10.37 -10.11
C ASN A 2 -19.37 9.69 -10.73
N ILE A 3 -19.60 8.58 -11.47
CA ILE A 3 -18.53 7.75 -12.06
C ILE A 3 -17.69 8.54 -13.08
N GLU A 4 -18.28 9.43 -13.87
CA GLU A 4 -17.55 10.25 -14.83
C GLU A 4 -16.58 11.22 -14.11
N GLN A 5 -17.07 11.91 -13.07
CA GLN A 5 -16.24 12.77 -12.23
C GLN A 5 -15.13 11.98 -11.54
N PHE A 6 -15.44 10.78 -11.01
CA PHE A 6 -14.46 9.90 -10.40
C PHE A 6 -13.35 9.54 -11.38
N ASN A 7 -13.69 9.04 -12.57
CA ASN A 7 -12.71 8.68 -13.60
C ASN A 7 -11.82 9.87 -14.00
N GLN A 8 -12.43 11.05 -14.14
CA GLN A 8 -11.67 12.26 -14.41
C GLN A 8 -10.66 12.57 -13.29
N ARG A 9 -11.05 12.42 -12.01
CA ARG A 9 -10.15 12.67 -10.88
C ARG A 9 -9.03 11.63 -10.78
N ILE A 10 -9.33 10.36 -11.08
CA ILE A 10 -8.29 9.33 -11.18
C ILE A 10 -7.27 9.69 -12.28
N GLU A 11 -7.71 10.08 -13.45
CA GLU A 11 -6.80 10.53 -14.52
C GLU A 11 -5.97 11.77 -14.12
N GLU A 12 -6.57 12.74 -13.43
CA GLU A 12 -5.86 13.93 -12.93
C GLU A 12 -4.82 13.60 -11.86
N LEU A 13 -5.13 12.67 -10.96
CA LEU A 13 -4.25 12.28 -9.85
C LEU A 13 -3.05 11.45 -10.32
N PHE A 14 -3.27 10.52 -11.21
CA PHE A 14 -2.25 9.55 -11.62
C PHE A 14 -1.54 9.91 -12.92
N GLY A 15 -2.23 10.59 -13.85
CA GLY A 15 -1.65 11.09 -15.10
C GLY A 15 -0.93 10.01 -15.91
N GLU A 16 0.39 10.17 -16.07
CA GLU A 16 1.20 9.24 -16.86
C GLU A 16 1.36 7.84 -16.22
N HIS A 17 1.19 7.72 -14.92
CA HIS A 17 1.27 6.43 -14.24
C HIS A 17 0.20 5.45 -14.73
N LEU A 18 -1.03 5.91 -15.03
CA LEU A 18 -2.07 5.05 -15.61
C LEU A 18 -1.67 4.53 -17.00
N ARG A 19 -0.99 5.34 -17.81
CA ARG A 19 -0.52 4.92 -19.14
C ARG A 19 0.66 3.95 -19.04
N LYS A 20 1.55 4.17 -18.07
CA LYS A 20 2.72 3.32 -17.84
C LYS A 20 2.32 1.93 -17.35
N TYR A 21 1.28 1.84 -16.53
CA TYR A 21 0.82 0.61 -15.87
C TYR A 21 -0.63 0.28 -16.26
N GLY A 22 -0.93 0.27 -17.57
CA GLY A 22 -2.30 0.22 -18.12
C GLY A 22 -3.15 -0.98 -17.72
N ASP A 23 -2.55 -2.11 -17.33
CA ASP A 23 -3.25 -3.34 -16.94
C ASP A 23 -3.33 -3.52 -15.42
N GLU A 24 -2.86 -2.52 -14.64
CA GLU A 24 -2.71 -2.59 -13.19
C GLU A 24 -3.71 -1.69 -12.43
N PHE A 25 -4.82 -1.36 -13.06
CA PHE A 25 -5.95 -0.66 -12.43
C PHE A 25 -7.22 -0.86 -13.23
N GLY A 26 -8.37 -0.67 -12.58
CA GLY A 26 -9.65 -0.72 -13.28
C GLY A 26 -10.87 -0.75 -12.40
N GLY A 27 -12.04 -0.61 -13.04
CA GLY A 27 -13.33 -0.83 -12.41
C GLY A 27 -13.78 -2.27 -12.61
N THR A 28 -13.88 -3.03 -11.53
CA THR A 28 -14.34 -4.43 -11.58
C THR A 28 -15.85 -4.52 -11.61
N ASN A 29 -16.54 -3.60 -10.95
CA ASN A 29 -18.00 -3.52 -10.94
C ASN A 29 -18.49 -2.07 -10.92
N VAL A 30 -19.44 -1.73 -11.80
CA VAL A 30 -20.14 -0.44 -11.81
C VAL A 30 -21.63 -0.72 -11.80
N SER A 31 -22.25 -0.63 -10.62
CA SER A 31 -23.69 -0.86 -10.41
C SER A 31 -24.48 0.45 -10.34
N ASN A 32 -23.85 1.52 -9.85
CA ASN A 32 -24.50 2.81 -9.63
C ASN A 32 -23.73 3.94 -10.33
N GLU A 33 -24.47 4.88 -10.93
CA GLU A 33 -23.89 6.08 -11.54
C GLU A 33 -23.36 7.06 -10.49
N HIS A 34 -23.99 7.11 -9.31
CA HIS A 34 -23.65 8.02 -8.21
C HIS A 34 -23.27 7.23 -6.96
N PHE A 35 -22.33 7.77 -6.19
CA PHE A 35 -21.96 7.24 -4.89
C PHE A 35 -21.64 8.39 -3.90
N HIS A 36 -21.83 8.14 -2.62
CA HIS A 36 -21.63 9.10 -1.53
C HIS A 36 -20.68 8.58 -0.45
N LYS A 37 -20.62 7.25 -0.27
CA LYS A 37 -19.75 6.64 0.74
C LYS A 37 -18.74 5.70 0.10
N ILE A 38 -17.46 5.99 0.35
CA ILE A 38 -16.32 5.18 -0.09
C ILE A 38 -15.86 4.32 1.08
N GLY A 39 -15.80 3.00 0.86
CA GLY A 39 -15.06 2.08 1.71
C GLY A 39 -13.71 1.74 1.07
N TYR A 40 -12.64 1.72 1.85
CA TYR A 40 -11.33 1.37 1.32
C TYR A 40 -10.65 0.26 2.12
N ALA A 41 -9.91 -0.57 1.39
CA ALA A 41 -9.15 -1.70 1.89
C ALA A 41 -7.93 -1.93 1.01
N THR A 42 -6.99 -2.77 1.43
CA THR A 42 -5.91 -3.20 0.56
C THR A 42 -6.40 -4.25 -0.45
N ASN A 43 -7.19 -5.21 0.02
CA ASN A 43 -7.59 -6.37 -0.78
C ASN A 43 -9.09 -6.39 -1.09
N LEU A 44 -9.45 -6.81 -2.31
CA LEU A 44 -10.81 -7.22 -2.62
C LEU A 44 -11.01 -8.69 -2.21
N THR A 45 -11.78 -8.91 -1.16
CA THR A 45 -12.16 -10.23 -0.66
C THR A 45 -13.66 -10.28 -0.36
N LEU A 46 -14.22 -11.50 -0.22
CA LEU A 46 -15.61 -11.63 0.22
C LEU A 46 -15.84 -10.96 1.58
N GLU A 47 -14.86 -11.02 2.45
CA GLU A 47 -14.91 -10.44 3.79
C GLU A 47 -14.96 -8.91 3.75
N THR A 48 -14.09 -8.27 2.97
CA THR A 48 -14.09 -6.81 2.80
C THR A 48 -15.36 -6.32 2.12
N ILE A 49 -15.96 -7.11 1.20
CA ILE A 49 -17.25 -6.80 0.59
C ILE A 49 -18.41 -6.90 1.61
N GLU A 50 -18.41 -7.93 2.47
CA GLU A 50 -19.41 -8.05 3.55
C GLU A 50 -19.30 -6.90 4.56
N GLU A 51 -18.07 -6.48 4.87
CA GLU A 51 -17.85 -5.30 5.72
C GLU A 51 -18.34 -4.01 5.05
N ALA A 52 -18.06 -3.82 3.76
CA ALA A 52 -18.57 -2.71 2.98
C ALA A 52 -20.10 -2.65 2.99
N LYS A 53 -20.77 -3.82 2.92
CA LYS A 53 -22.23 -3.92 3.03
C LYS A 53 -22.75 -3.48 4.39
N LYS A 54 -22.10 -3.90 5.49
CA LYS A 54 -22.48 -3.48 6.86
C LYS A 54 -22.33 -1.98 7.04
N GLU A 55 -21.27 -1.41 6.49
CA GLU A 55 -20.98 0.02 6.54
C GLU A 55 -21.83 0.87 5.57
N ASN A 56 -22.70 0.25 4.76
CA ASN A 56 -23.48 0.91 3.71
C ASN A 56 -22.63 1.69 2.71
N VAL A 57 -21.56 1.08 2.24
CA VAL A 57 -20.63 1.62 1.24
C VAL A 57 -21.26 1.52 -0.14
N ASP A 58 -21.12 2.57 -0.94
CA ASP A 58 -21.58 2.62 -2.34
C ASP A 58 -20.45 2.30 -3.33
N MET A 59 -19.20 2.63 -2.95
CA MET A 59 -17.99 2.47 -3.74
C MET A 59 -16.87 1.88 -2.89
N MET A 60 -16.33 0.75 -3.28
CA MET A 60 -15.10 0.21 -2.71
C MET A 60 -13.90 0.65 -3.54
N ILE A 61 -12.81 1.05 -2.87
CA ILE A 61 -11.51 1.29 -3.50
C ILE A 61 -10.50 0.39 -2.82
N THR A 62 -9.81 -0.44 -3.61
CA THR A 62 -8.77 -1.33 -3.12
C THR A 62 -7.46 -1.13 -3.88
N HIS A 63 -6.38 -1.61 -3.31
CA HIS A 63 -5.10 -1.72 -4.00
C HIS A 63 -5.09 -2.93 -4.92
N HIS A 64 -5.48 -4.07 -4.39
CA HIS A 64 -5.56 -5.32 -5.13
C HIS A 64 -6.98 -5.63 -5.60
N ASP A 65 -7.09 -6.20 -6.81
CA ASP A 65 -8.31 -6.87 -7.27
C ASP A 65 -8.41 -8.28 -6.66
N ALA A 66 -9.49 -8.97 -6.94
CA ALA A 66 -9.59 -10.40 -6.66
C ALA A 66 -8.77 -11.17 -7.71
N TRP A 67 -7.64 -11.73 -7.31
CA TRP A 67 -6.68 -12.35 -8.19
C TRP A 67 -7.25 -13.54 -8.99
N GLU A 68 -7.10 -13.55 -10.30
CA GLU A 68 -7.52 -14.63 -11.21
C GLU A 68 -6.97 -16.01 -10.82
N PHE A 69 -5.74 -16.05 -10.26
CA PHE A 69 -5.09 -17.30 -9.84
C PHE A 69 -5.66 -17.90 -8.55
N LEU A 70 -6.55 -17.18 -7.86
CA LEU A 70 -7.33 -17.71 -6.74
C LEU A 70 -8.66 -18.23 -7.27
N TYR A 71 -8.67 -19.47 -7.74
CA TYR A 71 -9.77 -20.09 -8.46
C TYR A 71 -11.15 -19.84 -7.87
N GLY A 72 -12.01 -19.14 -8.62
CA GLY A 72 -13.39 -18.83 -8.27
C GLY A 72 -13.56 -17.63 -7.33
N MET A 73 -12.50 -17.03 -6.82
CA MET A 73 -12.61 -15.88 -5.91
C MET A 73 -13.11 -14.63 -6.64
N GLU A 74 -12.57 -14.34 -7.81
CA GLU A 74 -13.00 -13.21 -8.64
C GLU A 74 -14.49 -13.28 -8.96
N GLU A 75 -14.97 -14.44 -9.45
CA GLU A 75 -16.39 -14.65 -9.76
C GLU A 75 -17.29 -14.47 -8.51
N ALA A 76 -16.83 -14.98 -7.37
CA ALA A 76 -17.55 -14.85 -6.10
C ALA A 76 -17.62 -13.39 -5.64
N CYS A 77 -16.50 -12.64 -5.70
CA CYS A 77 -16.45 -11.22 -5.38
C CYS A 77 -17.35 -10.39 -6.30
N LEU A 78 -17.25 -10.60 -7.62
CA LEU A 78 -18.12 -9.95 -8.61
C LEU A 78 -19.60 -10.20 -8.36
N THR A 79 -19.97 -11.43 -8.01
CA THR A 79 -21.34 -11.81 -7.69
C THR A 79 -21.84 -11.02 -6.48
N LYS A 80 -21.03 -10.92 -5.42
CA LYS A 80 -21.39 -10.19 -4.20
C LYS A 80 -21.45 -8.68 -4.41
N LEU A 81 -20.51 -8.08 -5.13
CA LEU A 81 -20.55 -6.66 -5.47
C LEU A 81 -21.85 -6.29 -6.21
N LYS A 82 -22.27 -7.13 -7.18
CA LYS A 82 -23.53 -6.95 -7.91
C LYS A 82 -24.75 -7.14 -7.02
N GLU A 83 -24.76 -8.18 -6.18
CA GLU A 83 -25.85 -8.45 -5.22
C GLU A 83 -26.08 -7.26 -4.28
N TYR A 84 -25.00 -6.63 -3.83
CA TYR A 84 -25.05 -5.52 -2.88
C TYR A 84 -25.12 -4.14 -3.52
N ASN A 85 -25.05 -4.05 -4.86
CA ASN A 85 -24.97 -2.80 -5.63
C ASN A 85 -23.79 -1.91 -5.19
N ILE A 86 -22.61 -2.49 -4.97
CA ILE A 86 -21.41 -1.78 -4.60
C ILE A 86 -20.54 -1.64 -5.84
N ASN A 87 -20.16 -0.40 -6.18
CA ASN A 87 -19.15 -0.13 -7.19
C ASN A 87 -17.78 -0.54 -6.66
N HIS A 88 -16.88 -1.00 -7.53
CA HIS A 88 -15.52 -1.31 -7.14
C HIS A 88 -14.52 -0.78 -8.16
N PHE A 89 -13.45 -0.18 -7.63
CA PHE A 89 -12.27 0.26 -8.37
C PHE A 89 -11.01 -0.18 -7.62
N TRP A 90 -10.04 -0.67 -8.35
CA TRP A 90 -8.74 -1.05 -7.80
C TRP A 90 -7.61 -0.35 -8.56
N VAL A 91 -6.47 -0.14 -7.88
CA VAL A 91 -5.29 0.49 -8.45
C VAL A 91 -4.04 -0.02 -7.75
N HIS A 92 -3.24 -0.80 -8.49
CA HIS A 92 -2.03 -1.47 -8.02
C HIS A 92 -0.78 -0.62 -8.36
N SER A 93 0.04 -1.03 -9.33
CA SER A 93 1.30 -0.37 -9.66
C SER A 93 1.23 1.16 -9.85
N PRO A 94 0.17 1.76 -10.42
CA PRO A 94 0.09 3.22 -10.42
C PRO A 94 0.12 3.83 -9.01
N LEU A 95 -0.47 3.14 -8.02
CA LEU A 95 -0.49 3.62 -6.63
C LEU A 95 0.84 3.34 -5.90
N ASP A 96 1.60 2.33 -6.30
CA ASP A 96 2.91 2.07 -5.69
C ASP A 96 3.94 3.15 -6.02
N PHE A 97 3.88 3.69 -7.23
CA PHE A 97 4.95 4.54 -7.75
C PHE A 97 4.57 6.02 -7.91
N VAL A 98 3.34 6.41 -7.58
CA VAL A 98 2.96 7.83 -7.54
C VAL A 98 3.49 8.50 -6.26
N GLU A 99 3.71 9.81 -6.30
CA GLU A 99 4.28 10.57 -5.18
C GLU A 99 3.49 10.48 -3.85
N PHE A 100 2.19 10.20 -3.91
CA PHE A 100 1.32 10.02 -2.74
C PHE A 100 0.98 8.55 -2.47
N GLY A 101 1.68 7.63 -3.11
CA GLY A 101 1.38 6.20 -3.13
C GLY A 101 1.74 5.44 -1.86
N THR A 102 1.75 4.10 -1.97
CA THR A 102 1.90 3.20 -0.82
C THR A 102 3.18 3.45 -0.04
N CYS A 103 4.31 3.49 -0.71
CA CYS A 103 5.63 3.70 -0.11
C CYS A 103 5.73 5.07 0.58
N THR A 104 5.38 6.15 -0.13
CA THR A 104 5.45 7.52 0.40
C THR A 104 4.53 7.69 1.61
N SER A 105 3.32 7.14 1.53
CA SER A 105 2.35 7.19 2.62
C SER A 105 2.84 6.46 3.87
N LEU A 106 3.55 5.33 3.69
CA LEU A 106 4.16 4.62 4.82
C LEU A 106 5.29 5.45 5.44
N PHE A 107 6.16 6.11 4.65
CA PHE A 107 7.18 7.01 5.16
C PHE A 107 6.59 8.10 6.05
N HIS A 108 5.54 8.77 5.59
CA HIS A 108 4.85 9.80 6.39
C HIS A 108 4.23 9.22 7.66
N THR A 109 3.61 8.04 7.55
CA THR A 109 2.95 7.36 8.67
C THR A 109 3.92 7.00 9.78
N ILE A 110 5.11 6.50 9.45
CA ILE A 110 6.16 6.16 10.41
C ILE A 110 7.07 7.34 10.78
N GLU A 111 6.69 8.55 10.36
CA GLU A 111 7.31 9.82 10.75
C GLU A 111 8.81 9.88 10.36
N ILE A 112 9.13 9.54 9.13
CA ILE A 112 10.45 9.82 8.54
C ILE A 112 10.48 11.28 8.12
N ASP A 113 11.56 11.99 8.48
CA ASP A 113 11.60 13.45 8.39
C ASP A 113 11.72 13.96 6.96
N GLU A 114 12.47 13.27 6.10
CA GLU A 114 12.78 13.72 4.74
C GLU A 114 12.75 12.56 3.74
N MET A 115 12.02 12.72 2.65
CA MET A 115 12.07 11.84 1.48
C MET A 115 13.26 12.22 0.60
N ILE A 116 14.12 11.26 0.31
CA ILE A 116 15.29 11.42 -0.57
C ILE A 116 14.94 11.01 -2.00
N THR A 117 14.31 9.85 -2.16
CA THR A 117 13.82 9.35 -3.46
C THR A 117 12.49 8.64 -3.29
N TYR A 118 11.61 8.75 -4.28
CA TYR A 118 10.40 7.94 -4.36
C TYR A 118 10.73 6.52 -4.83
N SER A 119 9.86 5.56 -4.53
CA SER A 119 9.90 4.25 -5.15
C SER A 119 9.64 4.36 -6.66
N SER A 120 10.26 3.53 -7.44
CA SER A 120 10.11 3.53 -8.90
C SER A 120 10.31 2.14 -9.48
N CYS A 121 9.71 1.89 -10.64
CA CYS A 121 9.90 0.65 -11.40
C CYS A 121 9.98 0.98 -12.88
N ASP A 122 11.17 0.90 -13.45
CA ASP A 122 11.40 0.94 -14.89
C ASP A 122 11.76 -0.48 -15.38
N ASP A 123 13.02 -0.90 -15.23
CA ASP A 123 13.46 -2.27 -15.49
C ASP A 123 13.41 -3.13 -14.22
N GLU A 124 13.69 -2.51 -13.07
CA GLU A 124 13.69 -3.13 -11.74
C GLU A 124 12.96 -2.22 -10.74
N GLU A 125 12.32 -2.83 -9.76
CA GLU A 125 11.71 -2.10 -8.67
C GLU A 125 12.77 -1.57 -7.70
N LEU A 126 12.75 -0.27 -7.48
CA LEU A 126 13.66 0.41 -6.56
C LEU A 126 12.92 0.93 -5.33
N PRO A 127 13.52 0.78 -4.14
CA PRO A 127 12.92 1.25 -2.90
C PRO A 127 12.83 2.78 -2.88
N GLY A 128 11.75 3.28 -2.27
CA GLY A 128 11.77 4.65 -1.77
C GLY A 128 12.80 4.77 -0.65
N VAL A 129 13.44 5.94 -0.54
CA VAL A 129 14.48 6.21 0.46
C VAL A 129 14.14 7.47 1.22
N GLY A 130 14.23 7.40 2.54
CA GLY A 130 14.03 8.56 3.41
C GLY A 130 15.03 8.59 4.57
N GLU A 131 15.16 9.74 5.21
CA GLU A 131 16.08 9.96 6.31
C GLU A 131 15.42 10.55 7.55
N TYR A 132 15.94 10.18 8.70
CA TYR A 132 15.75 10.93 9.93
C TYR A 132 16.79 12.06 10.03
N THR A 133 16.35 13.26 10.33
CA THR A 133 17.24 14.42 10.61
C THR A 133 18.22 14.08 11.74
N SER A 134 17.69 13.46 12.80
CA SER A 134 18.48 12.91 13.90
C SER A 134 18.31 11.41 13.94
N PRO A 135 19.40 10.60 13.91
CA PRO A 135 19.31 9.16 14.01
C PRO A 135 18.52 8.70 15.24
N ILE A 136 17.79 7.60 15.11
CA ILE A 136 16.96 7.03 16.18
C ILE A 136 17.37 5.58 16.49
N PRO A 137 17.20 5.10 17.73
CA PRO A 137 17.41 3.70 18.05
C PRO A 137 16.53 2.78 17.20
N PHE A 138 17.08 1.65 16.70
CA PHE A 138 16.32 0.66 15.92
C PHE A 138 15.05 0.18 16.64
N SER A 139 15.12 -0.04 17.95
CA SER A 139 13.95 -0.45 18.74
C SER A 139 12.82 0.59 18.73
N ARG A 140 13.16 1.88 18.67
CA ARG A 140 12.17 2.96 18.58
C ARG A 140 11.48 2.96 17.20
N LEU A 141 12.23 2.67 16.13
CA LEU A 141 11.63 2.52 14.80
C LEU A 141 10.69 1.31 14.76
N VAL A 142 11.12 0.15 15.30
CA VAL A 142 10.27 -1.04 15.39
C VAL A 142 8.97 -0.75 16.14
N GLU A 143 9.04 -0.15 17.32
CA GLU A 143 7.84 0.24 18.10
C GLU A 143 6.93 1.19 17.31
N ARG A 144 7.51 2.14 16.59
CA ARG A 144 6.75 3.08 15.78
C ARG A 144 6.03 2.36 14.64
N VAL A 145 6.71 1.48 13.90
CA VAL A 145 6.11 0.69 12.82
C VAL A 145 4.98 -0.19 13.38
N GLU A 146 5.20 -0.93 14.48
CA GLU A 146 4.16 -1.75 15.12
C GLU A 146 2.92 -0.92 15.49
N ASN A 147 3.11 0.23 16.11
CA ASN A 147 2.01 1.09 16.52
C ASN A 147 1.21 1.66 15.34
N LYS A 148 1.90 1.99 14.24
CA LYS A 148 1.26 2.59 13.06
C LYS A 148 0.57 1.56 12.17
N LEU A 149 1.16 0.36 12.03
CA LEU A 149 0.51 -0.75 11.33
C LEU A 149 -0.63 -1.39 12.17
N GLY A 150 -0.57 -1.26 13.50
CA GLY A 150 -1.52 -1.91 14.41
C GLY A 150 -1.25 -3.41 14.59
N GLU A 151 -0.03 -3.87 14.28
CA GLU A 151 0.38 -5.27 14.33
C GLU A 151 1.78 -5.46 14.89
N LYS A 152 2.14 -6.71 15.19
CA LYS A 152 3.51 -7.08 15.53
C LYS A 152 4.33 -7.33 14.28
N VAL A 153 5.49 -6.67 14.18
CA VAL A 153 6.40 -6.87 13.06
C VAL A 153 7.51 -7.87 13.40
N LYS A 154 8.09 -8.46 12.36
CA LYS A 154 9.31 -9.27 12.50
C LYS A 154 10.51 -8.36 12.25
N ALA A 155 11.43 -8.29 13.20
CA ALA A 155 12.54 -7.35 13.13
C ALA A 155 13.90 -8.02 13.43
N TRP A 156 14.91 -7.69 12.62
CA TRP A 156 16.30 -8.16 12.76
C TRP A 156 17.24 -6.95 12.83
N LYS A 157 17.83 -6.76 14.01
CA LYS A 157 18.90 -5.79 14.19
C LYS A 157 20.21 -6.41 13.74
N ASN A 158 20.70 -6.04 12.56
CA ASN A 158 21.88 -6.63 11.93
C ASN A 158 23.13 -5.72 12.00
N ASN A 159 23.00 -4.50 12.54
CA ASN A 159 24.12 -3.61 12.82
C ASN A 159 23.90 -2.84 14.13
N ASP A 160 24.94 -2.19 14.66
CA ASP A 160 24.90 -1.46 15.92
C ASP A 160 24.71 0.05 15.76
N LYS A 161 24.48 0.52 14.55
CA LYS A 161 24.23 1.94 14.29
C LYS A 161 22.81 2.31 14.73
N GLU A 162 22.63 3.58 15.04
CA GLU A 162 21.29 4.17 15.06
C GLU A 162 20.76 4.30 13.63
N VAL A 163 19.46 4.22 13.47
CA VAL A 163 18.80 4.30 12.16
C VAL A 163 18.82 5.74 11.68
N LYS A 164 19.44 5.95 10.53
CA LYS A 164 19.52 7.24 9.86
C LYS A 164 18.78 7.24 8.53
N ARG A 165 19.05 6.26 7.66
CA ARG A 165 18.48 6.17 6.31
C ARG A 165 17.75 4.86 6.13
N VAL A 166 16.50 4.97 5.70
CA VAL A 166 15.57 3.84 5.57
C VAL A 166 15.15 3.67 4.12
N GLY A 167 15.26 2.45 3.61
CA GLY A 167 14.66 2.03 2.34
C GLY A 167 13.34 1.33 2.59
N ILE A 168 12.31 1.59 1.80
CA ILE A 168 11.01 0.92 1.88
C ILE A 168 10.57 0.44 0.50
N ILE A 169 10.11 -0.81 0.45
CA ILE A 169 9.17 -1.32 -0.54
C ILE A 169 8.01 -1.93 0.24
N THR A 170 6.80 -1.41 0.04
CA THR A 170 5.57 -1.94 0.64
C THR A 170 5.20 -3.27 0.00
N GLY A 171 4.34 -4.05 0.62
CA GLY A 171 3.94 -5.34 0.07
C GLY A 171 5.11 -6.31 -0.16
N ALA A 172 5.30 -6.77 -1.38
CA ALA A 172 6.19 -7.89 -1.75
C ALA A 172 7.68 -7.53 -1.91
N GLY A 173 8.22 -6.58 -1.19
CA GLY A 173 9.64 -6.17 -1.27
C GLY A 173 10.66 -7.20 -0.73
N HIS A 174 10.44 -8.50 -0.96
CA HIS A 174 11.20 -9.60 -0.36
C HIS A 174 12.44 -10.05 -1.14
N SER A 175 12.74 -9.46 -2.30
CA SER A 175 13.90 -9.80 -3.13
C SER A 175 15.22 -9.37 -2.46
N THR A 176 16.28 -10.12 -2.72
CA THR A 176 17.64 -9.74 -2.35
C THR A 176 18.12 -8.51 -3.12
N ASP A 177 17.60 -8.31 -4.34
CA ASP A 177 17.93 -7.17 -5.19
C ASP A 177 17.36 -5.87 -4.62
N HIS A 178 16.15 -5.90 -4.06
CA HIS A 178 15.56 -4.77 -3.33
C HIS A 178 16.41 -4.35 -2.13
N ILE A 179 16.93 -5.32 -1.36
CA ILE A 179 17.83 -5.04 -0.24
C ILE A 179 19.15 -4.45 -0.76
N GLN A 180 19.70 -4.98 -1.87
CA GLN A 180 20.93 -4.45 -2.46
C GLN A 180 20.73 -3.02 -2.96
N ALA A 181 19.60 -2.72 -3.63
CA ALA A 181 19.26 -1.37 -4.07
C ALA A 181 19.14 -0.37 -2.89
N ALA A 182 18.53 -0.82 -1.77
CA ALA A 182 18.52 -0.03 -0.55
C ALA A 182 19.92 0.26 0.00
N LEU A 183 20.81 -0.75 0.01
CA LEU A 183 22.21 -0.60 0.42
C LEU A 183 22.97 0.34 -0.49
N ASP A 184 22.83 0.22 -1.80
CA ASP A 184 23.47 1.08 -2.80
C ASP A 184 23.01 2.53 -2.68
N SER A 185 21.78 2.74 -2.19
CA SER A 185 21.24 4.05 -1.81
C SER A 185 21.70 4.53 -0.43
N GLY A 186 22.56 3.75 0.26
CA GLY A 186 23.14 4.09 1.56
C GLY A 186 22.23 3.85 2.77
N CYS A 187 21.18 3.04 2.62
CA CYS A 187 20.27 2.70 3.72
C CYS A 187 20.98 1.80 4.75
N ASP A 188 20.72 2.05 6.03
CA ASP A 188 21.12 1.20 7.16
C ASP A 188 20.00 0.27 7.63
N THR A 189 18.78 0.54 7.19
CA THR A 189 17.56 -0.18 7.55
C THR A 189 16.66 -0.33 6.31
N TYR A 190 16.04 -1.51 6.16
CA TYR A 190 15.07 -1.81 5.11
C TYR A 190 13.75 -2.28 5.73
N ILE A 191 12.64 -1.78 5.19
CA ILE A 191 11.27 -2.13 5.63
C ILE A 191 10.48 -2.67 4.44
N THR A 192 9.73 -3.75 4.65
CA THR A 192 8.85 -4.35 3.64
C THR A 192 7.68 -5.09 4.28
N GLY A 193 6.69 -5.48 3.48
CA GLY A 193 5.54 -6.30 3.92
C GLY A 193 5.81 -7.79 3.89
N GLU A 194 6.73 -8.29 3.05
CA GLU A 194 7.00 -9.71 2.93
C GLU A 194 8.47 -10.09 3.14
N LYS A 195 8.71 -11.35 3.44
CA LYS A 195 10.04 -11.93 3.51
C LYS A 195 10.08 -13.38 3.06
N THR A 196 11.22 -13.78 2.50
CA THR A 196 11.62 -15.16 2.32
C THR A 196 12.74 -15.53 3.31
N LEU A 197 13.18 -16.78 3.30
CA LEU A 197 14.40 -17.19 3.99
C LEU A 197 15.61 -16.36 3.49
N TYR A 198 15.68 -16.15 2.19
CA TYR A 198 16.82 -15.46 1.54
C TYR A 198 16.86 -13.97 1.87
N THR A 199 15.72 -13.30 1.99
CA THR A 199 15.61 -11.92 2.45
C THR A 199 16.33 -11.74 3.80
N VAL A 200 15.98 -12.60 4.78
CA VAL A 200 16.57 -12.54 6.13
C VAL A 200 18.06 -12.85 6.11
N GLN A 201 18.46 -13.91 5.42
CA GLN A 201 19.87 -14.31 5.32
C GLN A 201 20.72 -13.23 4.67
N TYR A 202 20.20 -12.60 3.59
CA TYR A 202 20.92 -11.57 2.87
C TYR A 202 21.04 -10.28 3.70
N ALA A 203 19.98 -9.85 4.37
CA ALA A 203 20.02 -8.70 5.28
C ALA A 203 21.05 -8.90 6.42
N GLN A 204 21.11 -10.10 7.00
CA GLN A 204 22.12 -10.46 8.01
C GLN A 204 23.53 -10.43 7.44
N PHE A 205 23.75 -11.03 6.27
CA PHE A 205 25.05 -11.05 5.60
C PHE A 205 25.56 -9.64 5.28
N LYS A 206 24.68 -8.79 4.77
CA LYS A 206 25.00 -7.39 4.39
C LYS A 206 24.98 -6.42 5.58
N LYS A 207 24.54 -6.87 6.75
CA LYS A 207 24.43 -6.05 7.99
C LYS A 207 23.49 -4.84 7.85
N ILE A 208 22.42 -4.96 7.05
CA ILE A 208 21.34 -3.99 7.03
C ILE A 208 20.24 -4.46 8.00
N ASN A 209 19.71 -3.55 8.81
CA ASN A 209 18.57 -3.85 9.65
C ASN A 209 17.35 -4.16 8.78
N LEU A 210 16.51 -5.10 9.22
CA LEU A 210 15.32 -5.51 8.49
C LEU A 210 14.10 -5.45 9.40
N ILE A 211 13.03 -4.80 8.92
CA ILE A 211 11.70 -4.80 9.55
C ILE A 211 10.71 -5.32 8.52
N VAL A 212 9.89 -6.29 8.90
CA VAL A 212 8.88 -6.90 8.04
C VAL A 212 7.54 -6.83 8.75
N GLY A 213 6.64 -6.01 8.20
CA GLY A 213 5.23 -5.98 8.56
C GLY A 213 4.43 -7.01 7.78
N SER A 214 3.13 -6.77 7.57
CA SER A 214 2.33 -7.51 6.61
C SER A 214 2.26 -6.79 5.26
N HIS A 215 2.04 -7.55 4.20
CA HIS A 215 1.77 -7.03 2.87
C HIS A 215 0.61 -6.03 2.93
N THR A 216 -0.53 -6.51 3.42
CA THR A 216 -1.77 -5.75 3.54
C THR A 216 -1.60 -4.41 4.26
N PHE A 217 -0.98 -4.40 5.45
CA PHE A 217 -0.94 -3.17 6.26
C PHE A 217 0.21 -2.23 5.94
N THR A 218 1.22 -2.66 5.19
CA THR A 218 2.22 -1.73 4.66
C THR A 218 1.68 -0.90 3.49
N GLU A 219 0.67 -1.36 2.76
CA GLU A 219 0.10 -0.71 1.57
C GLU A 219 -1.15 0.12 1.84
N ILE A 220 -1.91 -0.20 2.88
CA ILE A 220 -3.21 0.45 3.17
C ILE A 220 -3.13 1.99 3.22
N PHE A 221 -2.02 2.55 3.62
CA PHE A 221 -1.83 4.00 3.72
C PHE A 221 -1.83 4.71 2.36
N GLY A 222 -1.42 4.01 1.30
CA GLY A 222 -1.55 4.51 -0.07
C GLY A 222 -3.01 4.62 -0.49
N VAL A 223 -3.81 3.59 -0.20
CA VAL A 223 -5.25 3.63 -0.48
C VAL A 223 -5.94 4.72 0.35
N GLU A 224 -5.57 4.86 1.63
CA GLU A 224 -6.05 5.95 2.48
C GLU A 224 -5.72 7.33 1.90
N SER A 225 -4.49 7.51 1.40
CA SER A 225 -4.05 8.75 0.75
C SER A 225 -4.88 9.07 -0.49
N LEU A 226 -5.16 8.08 -1.33
CA LEU A 226 -5.99 8.22 -2.51
C LEU A 226 -7.42 8.68 -2.15
N VAL A 227 -8.07 8.00 -1.23
CA VAL A 227 -9.47 8.33 -0.87
C VAL A 227 -9.59 9.69 -0.18
N LYS A 228 -8.59 10.11 0.61
CA LYS A 228 -8.53 11.46 1.16
C LYS A 228 -8.43 12.54 0.08
N ARG A 229 -7.64 12.30 -0.97
CA ARG A 229 -7.56 13.20 -2.13
C ARG A 229 -8.88 13.30 -2.89
N LEU A 230 -9.58 12.18 -3.06
CA LEU A 230 -10.94 12.20 -3.64
C LEU A 230 -11.92 13.00 -2.76
N GLN A 231 -11.83 12.88 -1.44
CA GLN A 231 -12.65 13.66 -0.49
C GLN A 231 -12.32 15.17 -0.53
N GLU A 232 -11.07 15.55 -0.82
CA GLU A 232 -10.71 16.97 -1.03
C GLU A 232 -11.38 17.58 -2.28
N PHE A 233 -11.64 16.78 -3.32
CA PHE A 233 -12.40 17.23 -4.50
C PHE A 233 -13.90 17.31 -4.24
N ASP A 234 -14.43 16.43 -3.41
CA ASP A 234 -15.85 16.39 -3.08
C ASP A 234 -16.03 16.15 -1.57
N ASN A 235 -16.12 17.23 -0.82
CA ASN A 235 -16.28 17.22 0.64
C ASN A 235 -17.60 16.55 1.12
N SER A 236 -18.51 16.21 0.22
CA SER A 236 -19.74 15.46 0.55
C SER A 236 -19.52 13.96 0.63
N LEU A 237 -18.35 13.45 0.21
CA LEU A 237 -18.01 12.04 0.32
C LEU A 237 -17.74 11.64 1.76
N GLU A 238 -18.42 10.60 2.20
CA GLU A 238 -18.06 9.88 3.42
C GLU A 238 -17.00 8.83 3.09
N VAL A 239 -16.02 8.66 3.98
CA VAL A 239 -14.92 7.69 3.80
C VAL A 239 -14.82 6.82 5.03
N VAL A 240 -14.71 5.51 4.85
CA VAL A 240 -14.52 4.55 5.93
C VAL A 240 -13.46 3.51 5.55
N ARG A 241 -12.52 3.25 6.45
CA ARG A 241 -11.63 2.10 6.33
C ARG A 241 -12.39 0.83 6.65
N LEU A 242 -12.36 -0.12 5.73
CA LEU A 242 -12.94 -1.45 5.94
C LEU A 242 -11.99 -2.28 6.81
N ASN A 243 -12.56 -3.13 7.66
CA ASN A 243 -11.77 -4.03 8.46
C ASN A 243 -11.26 -5.17 7.59
N GLU A 244 -9.95 -5.44 7.65
CA GLU A 244 -9.30 -6.59 7.04
C GLU A 244 -8.71 -7.44 8.13
N GLU A 245 -8.92 -8.76 8.07
CA GLU A 245 -8.22 -9.66 8.96
C GLU A 245 -6.75 -9.79 8.55
N HIS A 246 -5.89 -9.94 9.54
CA HIS A 246 -4.48 -10.18 9.32
C HIS A 246 -4.28 -11.65 8.92
N MET A 247 -3.91 -11.88 7.66
CA MET A 247 -3.76 -13.22 7.08
C MET A 247 -2.30 -13.70 6.96
N GLU A 248 -1.28 -12.91 7.41
CA GLU A 248 0.15 -13.14 7.14
C GLU A 248 0.99 -13.46 8.38
#